data_f5342f794c2f2ec271d85bf3c54f8577
#
_entry.id   f5342f794c2f2ec271d85bf3c54f8577
#
_cell.length_a   1.000
_cell.length_b   1.000
_cell.length_c   1.000
_cell.angle_alpha   90.00
_cell.angle_beta   90.00
_cell.angle_gamma   90.00
#
_symmetry.space_group_name_H-M   'P 1'
#
loop_
_entity.id
_entity.type
_entity.pdbx_description
1 polymer ?
#
loop_
_entity_poly.entity_id
_entity_poly.type
_entity_poly.pdbx_seq_one_letter_code
_entity_poly.pdbx_strand_id
1 'polypeptide(L)'
;MKRANIILVGMMVLAAMLLVSQRSFCQLKIGYIDSQRILENYKEAIDAQKKLDAQNAEWQEQGKQMQQQLRDLQEQLDSQSLLLSADKKEEKQREIQELYLKFQQFQVEKWGQEGEYFKLNKKLMEPVIQKINTVIAKIGQEEKLDYIFDTVGGGIVYASPEQLDLTDRVLEELNKGVALETKSTGKK
;
A
#
# COMPACT_ATOMS: atom_id res chain seq x y z
N MET A 1 54.56 -13.00 -56.00
CA MET A 1 53.46 -13.81 -55.48
C MET A 1 53.46 -13.90 -53.94
N LYS A 2 54.56 -14.16 -53.23
CA LYS A 2 54.55 -14.30 -51.74
C LYS A 2 54.18 -13.04 -50.97
N ARG A 3 54.52 -11.80 -51.44
CA ARG A 3 54.19 -10.53 -50.77
C ARG A 3 52.71 -10.18 -50.86
N ALA A 4 52.01 -10.52 -51.94
CA ALA A 4 50.59 -10.27 -52.09
C ALA A 4 49.75 -11.12 -51.13
N ASN A 5 50.14 -12.39 -50.92
CA ASN A 5 49.47 -13.28 -49.98
C ASN A 5 49.60 -12.85 -48.51
N ILE A 6 50.76 -12.26 -48.14
CA ILE A 6 50.99 -11.72 -46.78
C ILE A 6 50.08 -10.52 -46.51
N ILE A 7 49.92 -9.62 -47.48
CA ILE A 7 49.00 -8.47 -47.36
C ILE A 7 47.54 -8.93 -47.27
N LEU A 8 47.16 -9.93 -48.03
CA LEU A 8 45.80 -10.46 -48.02
C LEU A 8 45.44 -11.13 -46.67
N VAL A 9 46.39 -11.89 -46.11
CA VAL A 9 46.25 -12.50 -44.78
C VAL A 9 46.21 -11.47 -43.70
N GLY A 10 47.04 -10.39 -43.75
CA GLY A 10 47.00 -9.29 -42.82
C GLY A 10 45.66 -8.54 -42.82
N MET A 11 45.09 -8.31 -44.02
CA MET A 11 43.79 -7.66 -44.18
C MET A 11 42.65 -8.54 -43.69
N MET A 12 42.71 -9.86 -43.82
CA MET A 12 41.73 -10.81 -43.31
C MET A 12 41.76 -10.91 -41.80
N VAL A 13 42.92 -10.87 -41.17
CA VAL A 13 43.09 -10.82 -39.69
C VAL A 13 42.58 -9.51 -39.13
N LEU A 14 42.84 -8.39 -39.80
CA LEU A 14 42.34 -7.07 -39.38
C LEU A 14 40.83 -7.00 -39.49
N ALA A 15 40.22 -7.53 -40.53
CA ALA A 15 38.78 -7.64 -40.71
C ALA A 15 38.14 -8.55 -39.64
N ALA A 16 38.78 -9.68 -39.29
CA ALA A 16 38.35 -10.56 -38.23
C ALA A 16 38.39 -9.90 -36.84
N MET A 17 39.44 -9.07 -36.57
CA MET A 17 39.50 -8.30 -35.31
C MET A 17 38.42 -7.22 -35.21
N LEU A 18 37.98 -6.58 -36.27
CA LEU A 18 36.90 -5.60 -36.29
C LEU A 18 35.53 -6.26 -36.07
N LEU A 19 35.33 -7.54 -36.43
CA LEU A 19 34.09 -8.26 -36.18
C LEU A 19 33.94 -8.74 -34.74
N VAL A 20 35.01 -8.85 -33.97
CA VAL A 20 35.00 -9.29 -32.57
C VAL A 20 34.65 -8.12 -31.60
N SER A 21 34.70 -6.85 -32.06
CA SER A 21 34.52 -5.66 -31.24
C SER A 21 33.06 -5.32 -30.95
N GLN A 22 32.09 -6.07 -31.45
CA GLN A 22 30.68 -5.90 -31.06
C GLN A 22 30.38 -6.63 -29.74
N ARG A 23 31.06 -6.25 -28.67
CA ARG A 23 30.53 -6.55 -27.34
C ARG A 23 29.29 -5.66 -27.17
N SER A 24 28.13 -6.23 -27.47
CA SER A 24 26.88 -5.66 -26.96
C SER A 24 27.01 -5.59 -25.45
N PHE A 25 27.36 -4.44 -24.92
CA PHE A 25 27.11 -4.15 -23.50
C PHE A 25 25.60 -4.31 -23.34
N CYS A 26 25.17 -5.38 -22.72
CA CYS A 26 23.80 -5.52 -22.28
C CYS A 26 23.58 -4.38 -21.26
N GLN A 27 23.08 -3.26 -21.74
CA GLN A 27 22.81 -2.11 -20.89
C GLN A 27 21.55 -2.45 -20.11
N LEU A 28 21.69 -2.59 -18.80
CA LEU A 28 20.61 -2.86 -17.88
C LEU A 28 19.58 -1.71 -17.98
N LYS A 29 18.34 -2.06 -18.36
CA LYS A 29 17.27 -1.07 -18.49
C LYS A 29 16.46 -1.02 -17.20
N ILE A 30 16.55 0.08 -16.49
CA ILE A 30 15.96 0.28 -15.18
C ILE A 30 14.92 1.39 -15.26
N GLY A 31 13.77 1.19 -14.60
CA GLY A 31 12.78 2.21 -14.32
C GLY A 31 12.52 2.34 -12.83
N TYR A 32 11.75 3.34 -12.44
CA TYR A 32 11.29 3.50 -11.07
C TYR A 32 9.84 3.98 -11.02
N ILE A 33 9.24 3.79 -9.85
CA ILE A 33 7.90 4.28 -9.48
C ILE A 33 7.96 4.97 -8.12
N ASP A 34 6.98 5.82 -7.86
CA ASP A 34 6.61 6.35 -6.56
C ASP A 34 5.29 5.67 -6.12
N SER A 35 5.40 4.64 -5.29
CA SER A 35 4.22 3.88 -4.84
C SER A 35 3.29 4.71 -3.95
N GLN A 36 3.81 5.69 -3.20
CA GLN A 36 2.98 6.60 -2.41
C GLN A 36 2.11 7.46 -3.33
N ARG A 37 2.70 8.08 -4.34
CA ARG A 37 1.98 8.89 -5.33
C ARG A 37 0.94 8.06 -6.09
N ILE A 38 1.24 6.79 -6.39
CA ILE A 38 0.28 5.85 -7.00
C ILE A 38 -0.91 5.64 -6.07
N LEU A 39 -0.69 5.29 -4.79
CA LEU A 39 -1.76 5.06 -3.83
C LEU A 39 -2.61 6.30 -3.57
N GLU A 40 -2.00 7.47 -3.52
CA GLU A 40 -2.69 8.74 -3.29
C GLU A 40 -3.58 9.19 -4.48
N ASN A 41 -3.31 8.69 -5.70
CA ASN A 41 -4.01 9.10 -6.91
C ASN A 41 -4.74 7.97 -7.65
N TYR A 42 -4.61 6.73 -7.18
CA TYR A 42 -5.37 5.62 -7.72
C TYR A 42 -6.75 5.55 -7.08
N LYS A 43 -7.80 5.64 -7.88
CA LYS A 43 -9.19 5.76 -7.41
C LYS A 43 -9.61 4.61 -6.49
N GLU A 44 -9.26 3.36 -6.82
CA GLU A 44 -9.63 2.22 -5.96
C GLU A 44 -8.88 2.24 -4.62
N ALA A 45 -7.62 2.72 -4.58
CA ALA A 45 -6.88 2.89 -3.34
C ALA A 45 -7.54 3.96 -2.45
N ILE A 46 -7.91 5.09 -3.05
CA ILE A 46 -8.64 6.17 -2.35
C ILE A 46 -9.98 5.67 -1.80
N ASP A 47 -10.73 4.88 -2.59
CA ASP A 47 -12.02 4.35 -2.17
C ASP A 47 -11.86 3.27 -1.07
N ALA A 48 -10.80 2.45 -1.13
CA ALA A 48 -10.45 1.50 -0.08
C ALA A 48 -10.10 2.23 1.23
N GLN A 49 -9.26 3.27 1.16
CA GLN A 49 -8.90 4.09 2.31
C GLN A 49 -10.13 4.76 2.94
N LYS A 50 -11.01 5.36 2.14
CA LYS A 50 -12.26 5.98 2.63
C LYS A 50 -13.15 4.99 3.37
N LYS A 51 -13.25 3.74 2.89
CA LYS A 51 -14.01 2.69 3.58
C LYS A 51 -13.39 2.33 4.92
N LEU A 52 -12.07 2.22 4.96
CA LEU A 52 -11.33 1.97 6.21
C LEU A 52 -11.53 3.10 7.22
N ASP A 53 -11.41 4.34 6.76
CA ASP A 53 -11.56 5.53 7.60
C ASP A 53 -12.98 5.66 8.15
N ALA A 54 -14.00 5.40 7.32
CA ALA A 54 -15.40 5.41 7.74
C ALA A 54 -15.67 4.37 8.84
N GLN A 55 -15.20 3.13 8.65
CA GLN A 55 -15.35 2.09 9.65
C GLN A 55 -14.57 2.39 10.94
N ASN A 56 -13.37 2.94 10.80
CA ASN A 56 -12.58 3.37 11.95
C ASN A 56 -13.26 4.50 12.74
N ALA A 57 -13.88 5.45 12.06
CA ALA A 57 -14.65 6.52 12.69
C ALA A 57 -15.85 5.97 13.48
N GLU A 58 -16.56 4.97 12.96
CA GLU A 58 -17.65 4.28 13.69
C GLU A 58 -17.12 3.61 14.97
N TRP A 59 -16.01 2.89 14.91
CA TRP A 59 -15.42 2.26 16.09
C TRP A 59 -14.94 3.29 17.11
N GLN A 60 -14.35 4.41 16.67
CA GLN A 60 -13.96 5.50 17.56
C GLN A 60 -15.15 6.12 18.27
N GLU A 61 -16.28 6.30 17.55
CA GLU A 61 -17.50 6.82 18.16
C GLU A 61 -18.09 5.84 19.19
N GLN A 62 -18.12 4.53 18.88
CA GLN A 62 -18.52 3.50 19.84
C GLN A 62 -17.64 3.52 21.11
N GLY A 63 -16.31 3.59 20.93
CA GLY A 63 -15.38 3.68 22.06
C GLY A 63 -15.61 4.93 22.92
N LYS A 64 -15.91 6.06 22.28
CA LYS A 64 -16.23 7.33 22.93
C LYS A 64 -17.52 7.26 23.74
N GLN A 65 -18.54 6.59 23.19
CA GLN A 65 -19.81 6.36 23.92
C GLN A 65 -19.58 5.48 25.15
N MET A 66 -18.78 4.40 25.04
CA MET A 66 -18.44 3.56 26.20
C MET A 66 -17.67 4.36 27.28
N GLN A 67 -16.75 5.22 26.89
CA GLN A 67 -16.04 6.12 27.83
C GLN A 67 -16.99 7.12 28.50
N GLN A 68 -17.96 7.65 27.76
CA GLN A 68 -18.94 8.55 28.33
C GLN A 68 -19.83 7.82 29.35
N GLN A 69 -20.32 6.62 29.02
CA GLN A 69 -21.09 5.80 29.95
C GLN A 69 -20.33 5.48 31.24
N LEU A 70 -19.03 5.18 31.13
CA LEU A 70 -18.16 4.97 32.29
C LEU A 70 -18.10 6.24 33.19
N ARG A 71 -17.91 7.39 32.59
CA ARG A 71 -17.92 8.66 33.36
C ARG A 71 -19.25 8.90 34.03
N ASP A 72 -20.35 8.72 33.30
CA ASP A 72 -21.69 8.96 33.83
C ASP A 72 -22.02 8.03 35.01
N LEU A 73 -21.65 6.74 34.90
CA LEU A 73 -21.84 5.76 35.98
C LEU A 73 -20.98 6.11 37.21
N GLN A 74 -19.74 6.55 37.00
CA GLN A 74 -18.85 6.98 38.08
C GLN A 74 -19.41 8.21 38.78
N GLU A 75 -19.86 9.22 38.03
CA GLU A 75 -20.46 10.46 38.58
C GLU A 75 -21.76 10.14 39.33
N GLN A 76 -22.61 9.26 38.84
CA GLN A 76 -23.80 8.80 39.54
C GLN A 76 -23.46 8.10 40.86
N LEU A 77 -22.45 7.22 40.89
CA LEU A 77 -22.03 6.57 42.10
C LEU A 77 -21.50 7.57 43.12
N ASP A 78 -20.67 8.52 42.68
CA ASP A 78 -20.07 9.54 43.57
C ASP A 78 -21.13 10.48 44.16
N SER A 79 -22.03 10.99 43.31
CA SER A 79 -23.10 11.93 43.74
C SER A 79 -24.15 11.29 44.65
N GLN A 80 -24.45 10.00 44.41
CA GLN A 80 -25.46 9.29 45.18
C GLN A 80 -24.87 8.47 46.36
N SER A 81 -23.57 8.47 46.54
CA SER A 81 -22.85 7.59 47.48
C SER A 81 -23.39 7.65 48.94
N LEU A 82 -23.85 8.81 49.39
CA LEU A 82 -24.42 8.97 50.76
C LEU A 82 -25.87 8.44 50.88
N LEU A 83 -26.55 8.25 49.75
CA LEU A 83 -27.96 7.85 49.72
C LEU A 83 -28.14 6.34 49.40
N LEU A 84 -27.14 5.74 48.83
CA LEU A 84 -27.18 4.33 48.42
C LEU A 84 -26.87 3.39 49.59
N SER A 85 -27.58 2.26 49.67
CA SER A 85 -27.21 1.13 50.53
C SER A 85 -25.88 0.49 50.12
N ALA A 86 -25.25 -0.25 51.02
CA ALA A 86 -24.00 -0.97 50.73
C ALA A 86 -24.12 -1.89 49.51
N ASP A 87 -25.21 -2.66 49.42
CA ASP A 87 -25.47 -3.58 48.32
C ASP A 87 -25.61 -2.85 46.97
N LYS A 88 -26.28 -1.69 46.97
CA LYS A 88 -26.44 -0.87 45.76
C LYS A 88 -25.15 -0.20 45.30
N LYS A 89 -24.28 0.15 46.21
CA LYS A 89 -22.93 0.64 45.87
C LYS A 89 -22.10 -0.44 45.23
N GLU A 90 -22.12 -1.66 45.79
CA GLU A 90 -21.40 -2.78 45.26
C GLU A 90 -21.92 -3.16 43.86
N GLU A 91 -23.24 -3.17 43.63
CA GLU A 91 -23.86 -3.39 42.34
C GLU A 91 -23.34 -2.38 41.30
N LYS A 92 -23.36 -1.10 41.61
CA LYS A 92 -22.86 -0.01 40.76
C LYS A 92 -21.35 -0.13 40.46
N GLN A 93 -20.56 -0.48 41.48
CA GLN A 93 -19.13 -0.70 41.29
C GLN A 93 -18.84 -1.89 40.33
N ARG A 94 -19.60 -2.96 40.43
CA ARG A 94 -19.52 -4.10 39.51
C ARG A 94 -19.89 -3.68 38.09
N GLU A 95 -20.96 -2.92 37.90
CA GLU A 95 -21.38 -2.41 36.59
C GLU A 95 -20.28 -1.56 35.92
N ILE A 96 -19.66 -0.66 36.69
CA ILE A 96 -18.51 0.15 36.20
C ILE A 96 -17.35 -0.75 35.82
N GLN A 97 -17.00 -1.72 36.65
CA GLN A 97 -15.89 -2.64 36.40
C GLN A 97 -16.14 -3.50 35.14
N GLU A 98 -17.35 -4.02 34.97
CA GLU A 98 -17.74 -4.79 33.79
C GLU A 98 -17.67 -3.94 32.51
N LEU A 99 -18.17 -2.72 32.55
CA LEU A 99 -18.12 -1.82 31.39
C LEU A 99 -16.67 -1.42 31.07
N TYR A 100 -15.84 -1.22 32.10
CA TYR A 100 -14.41 -0.92 31.91
C TYR A 100 -13.69 -2.10 31.22
N LEU A 101 -13.95 -3.33 31.67
CA LEU A 101 -13.36 -4.52 31.03
C LEU A 101 -13.84 -4.69 29.58
N LYS A 102 -15.14 -4.44 29.31
CA LYS A 102 -15.69 -4.44 27.94
C LYS A 102 -15.02 -3.37 27.07
N PHE A 103 -14.78 -2.19 27.61
CA PHE A 103 -14.10 -1.13 26.86
C PHE A 103 -12.65 -1.52 26.53
N GLN A 104 -11.90 -2.08 27.49
CA GLN A 104 -10.54 -2.57 27.23
C GLN A 104 -10.53 -3.69 26.17
N GLN A 105 -11.46 -4.64 26.29
CA GLN A 105 -11.59 -5.70 25.29
C GLN A 105 -11.92 -5.15 23.91
N PHE A 106 -12.84 -4.19 23.83
CA PHE A 106 -13.20 -3.52 22.59
C PHE A 106 -12.00 -2.84 21.93
N GLN A 107 -11.17 -2.13 22.72
CA GLN A 107 -9.96 -1.50 22.19
C GLN A 107 -8.97 -2.52 21.59
N VAL A 108 -8.73 -3.62 22.32
CA VAL A 108 -7.85 -4.69 21.83
C VAL A 108 -8.42 -5.36 20.58
N GLU A 109 -9.72 -5.62 20.56
CA GLU A 109 -10.40 -6.23 19.41
C GLU A 109 -10.32 -5.33 18.16
N LYS A 110 -10.53 -4.02 18.33
CA LYS A 110 -10.53 -3.09 17.17
C LYS A 110 -9.13 -2.69 16.73
N TRP A 111 -8.23 -2.36 17.66
CA TRP A 111 -6.92 -1.79 17.34
C TRP A 111 -5.71 -2.59 17.87
N GLY A 112 -5.92 -3.77 18.45
CA GLY A 112 -4.82 -4.64 18.86
C GLY A 112 -3.99 -5.15 17.69
N GLN A 113 -2.93 -5.89 17.99
CA GLN A 113 -1.92 -6.33 17.00
C GLN A 113 -2.51 -7.07 15.78
N GLU A 114 -3.59 -7.84 15.95
CA GLU A 114 -4.35 -8.47 14.87
C GLU A 114 -5.83 -8.06 14.93
N GLY A 115 -6.08 -6.84 15.34
CA GLY A 115 -7.42 -6.29 15.51
C GLY A 115 -8.16 -6.13 14.18
N GLU A 116 -9.42 -5.78 14.30
CA GLU A 116 -10.32 -5.63 13.14
C GLU A 116 -9.86 -4.56 12.15
N TYR A 117 -9.25 -3.48 12.65
CA TYR A 117 -8.66 -2.44 11.80
C TYR A 117 -7.60 -3.02 10.87
N PHE A 118 -6.67 -3.80 11.40
CA PHE A 118 -5.61 -4.43 10.61
C PHE A 118 -6.18 -5.42 9.58
N LYS A 119 -7.15 -6.26 10.00
CA LYS A 119 -7.80 -7.23 9.10
C LYS A 119 -8.56 -6.55 7.98
N LEU A 120 -9.30 -5.48 8.31
CA LEU A 120 -10.05 -4.71 7.33
C LEU A 120 -9.12 -4.00 6.35
N ASN A 121 -8.05 -3.35 6.85
CA ASN A 121 -7.04 -2.72 6.01
C ASN A 121 -6.44 -3.71 5.02
N LYS A 122 -5.99 -4.87 5.50
CA LYS A 122 -5.46 -5.93 4.64
C LYS A 122 -6.49 -6.36 3.59
N LYS A 123 -7.72 -6.63 3.99
CA LYS A 123 -8.81 -7.06 3.08
C LYS A 123 -9.09 -6.03 1.99
N LEU A 124 -9.06 -4.74 2.32
CA LEU A 124 -9.35 -3.66 1.37
C LEU A 124 -8.16 -3.35 0.46
N MET A 125 -6.94 -3.38 1.01
CA MET A 125 -5.74 -2.98 0.27
C MET A 125 -5.11 -4.11 -0.54
N GLU A 126 -5.25 -5.36 -0.13
CA GLU A 126 -4.64 -6.50 -0.84
C GLU A 126 -5.04 -6.57 -2.34
N PRO A 127 -6.33 -6.47 -2.74
CA PRO A 127 -6.70 -6.45 -4.15
C PRO A 127 -6.17 -5.22 -4.89
N VAL A 128 -6.08 -4.07 -4.24
CA VAL A 128 -5.52 -2.83 -4.80
C VAL A 128 -4.04 -3.03 -5.12
N ILE A 129 -3.26 -3.55 -4.17
CA ILE A 129 -1.83 -3.83 -4.34
C ILE A 129 -1.60 -4.86 -5.45
N GLN A 130 -2.42 -5.90 -5.53
CA GLN A 130 -2.33 -6.91 -6.59
C GLN A 130 -2.56 -6.30 -7.98
N LYS A 131 -3.55 -5.42 -8.14
CA LYS A 131 -3.78 -4.68 -9.40
C LYS A 131 -2.60 -3.79 -9.77
N ILE A 132 -2.06 -3.04 -8.81
CA ILE A 132 -0.89 -2.19 -9.01
C ILE A 132 0.29 -3.03 -9.50
N ASN A 133 0.61 -4.14 -8.81
CA ASN A 133 1.71 -5.02 -9.19
C ASN A 133 1.51 -5.65 -10.58
N THR A 134 0.28 -6.00 -10.93
CA THR A 134 -0.06 -6.52 -12.27
C THR A 134 0.22 -5.49 -13.36
N VAL A 135 -0.17 -4.23 -13.14
CA VAL A 135 0.07 -3.15 -14.09
C VAL A 135 1.56 -2.83 -14.20
N ILE A 136 2.29 -2.78 -13.07
CA ILE A 136 3.74 -2.58 -13.07
C ILE A 136 4.44 -3.68 -13.87
N ALA A 137 4.09 -4.95 -13.65
CA ALA A 137 4.67 -6.06 -14.38
C ALA A 137 4.37 -5.98 -15.89
N LYS A 138 3.14 -5.63 -16.27
CA LYS A 138 2.75 -5.41 -17.68
C LYS A 138 3.61 -4.33 -18.33
N ILE A 139 3.73 -3.17 -17.69
CA ILE A 139 4.52 -2.04 -18.21
C ILE A 139 6.02 -2.42 -18.28
N GLY A 140 6.54 -3.12 -17.29
CA GLY A 140 7.92 -3.62 -17.30
C GLY A 140 8.21 -4.52 -18.49
N GLN A 141 7.28 -5.41 -18.84
CA GLN A 141 7.41 -6.28 -20.03
C GLN A 141 7.30 -5.49 -21.35
N GLU A 142 6.35 -4.57 -21.45
CA GLU A 142 6.16 -3.71 -22.62
C GLU A 142 7.41 -2.86 -22.91
N GLU A 143 8.01 -2.29 -21.86
CA GLU A 143 9.21 -1.45 -21.93
C GLU A 143 10.50 -2.25 -21.98
N LYS A 144 10.43 -3.57 -21.81
CA LYS A 144 11.60 -4.47 -21.72
C LYS A 144 12.58 -4.02 -20.64
N LEU A 145 12.06 -3.74 -19.45
CA LEU A 145 12.86 -3.33 -18.29
C LEU A 145 13.36 -4.59 -17.58
N ASP A 146 14.59 -4.51 -17.10
CA ASP A 146 15.19 -5.57 -16.27
C ASP A 146 14.74 -5.42 -14.80
N TYR A 147 14.58 -4.16 -14.32
CA TYR A 147 14.13 -3.85 -12.97
C TYR A 147 13.26 -2.61 -12.94
N ILE A 148 12.31 -2.60 -12.00
CA ILE A 148 11.55 -1.42 -11.58
C ILE A 148 11.72 -1.29 -10.07
N PHE A 149 12.21 -0.15 -9.63
CA PHE A 149 12.42 0.15 -8.21
C PHE A 149 11.33 1.08 -7.68
N ASP A 150 11.02 0.92 -6.40
CA ASP A 150 10.13 1.86 -5.68
C ASP A 150 10.98 2.89 -4.92
N THR A 151 10.67 4.17 -5.09
CA THR A 151 11.40 5.26 -4.42
C THR A 151 10.99 5.43 -2.95
N VAL A 152 9.81 4.94 -2.56
CA VAL A 152 9.25 5.13 -1.20
C VAL A 152 9.98 4.28 -0.15
N GLY A 153 10.50 3.13 -0.53
CA GLY A 153 11.16 2.20 0.39
C GLY A 153 12.53 2.61 0.91
N GLY A 154 13.02 3.82 0.58
CA GLY A 154 14.31 4.35 1.04
C GLY A 154 15.55 3.70 0.39
N GLY A 155 15.37 2.78 -0.56
CA GLY A 155 16.47 2.13 -1.28
C GLY A 155 17.06 3.00 -2.40
N ILE A 156 16.32 3.99 -2.89
CA ILE A 156 16.77 4.93 -3.93
C ILE A 156 16.91 6.32 -3.30
N VAL A 157 18.16 6.79 -3.21
CA VAL A 157 18.46 8.12 -2.67
C VAL A 157 18.49 9.19 -3.77
N TYR A 158 18.80 8.77 -5.00
CA TYR A 158 18.87 9.65 -6.16
C TYR A 158 18.51 8.90 -7.44
N ALA A 159 17.67 9.50 -8.26
CA ALA A 159 17.41 9.08 -9.63
C ALA A 159 17.72 10.26 -10.57
N SER A 160 18.48 10.01 -11.64
CA SER A 160 18.74 11.03 -12.67
C SER A 160 17.42 11.41 -13.35
N PRO A 161 17.24 12.68 -13.78
CA PRO A 161 16.08 13.10 -14.60
C PRO A 161 15.94 12.31 -15.92
N GLU A 162 17.02 11.68 -16.38
CA GLU A 162 17.00 10.84 -17.58
C GLU A 162 16.50 9.41 -17.31
N GLN A 163 16.40 9.00 -16.04
CA GLN A 163 15.85 7.70 -15.68
C GLN A 163 14.34 7.64 -15.90
N LEU A 164 13.87 6.47 -16.30
CA LEU A 164 12.47 6.24 -16.66
C LEU A 164 11.58 6.22 -15.43
N ASP A 165 10.86 7.31 -15.18
CA ASP A 165 9.76 7.37 -14.21
C ASP A 165 8.48 6.78 -14.84
N LEU A 166 7.97 5.71 -14.25
CA LEU A 166 6.79 5.01 -14.71
C LEU A 166 5.52 5.37 -13.93
N THR A 167 5.63 6.23 -12.92
CA THR A 167 4.54 6.54 -11.97
C THR A 167 3.27 6.99 -12.68
N ASP A 168 3.38 7.97 -13.58
CA ASP A 168 2.22 8.49 -14.29
C ASP A 168 1.63 7.47 -15.26
N ARG A 169 2.47 6.70 -15.93
CA ARG A 169 2.01 5.64 -16.83
C ARG A 169 1.27 4.52 -16.11
N VAL A 170 1.76 4.12 -14.92
CA VAL A 170 1.07 3.15 -14.05
C VAL A 170 -0.28 3.70 -13.62
N LEU A 171 -0.35 4.96 -13.18
CA LEU A 171 -1.59 5.63 -12.80
C LEU A 171 -2.61 5.71 -13.94
N GLU A 172 -2.15 6.08 -15.14
CA GLU A 172 -3.04 6.11 -16.30
C GLU A 172 -3.65 4.74 -16.60
N GLU A 173 -2.83 3.69 -16.60
CA GLU A 173 -3.30 2.35 -16.91
C GLU A 173 -4.26 1.82 -15.84
N LEU A 174 -3.98 2.04 -14.57
CA LEU A 174 -4.86 1.69 -13.45
C LEU A 174 -6.22 2.40 -13.55
N ASN A 175 -6.22 3.71 -13.82
CA ASN A 175 -7.45 4.49 -13.89
C ASN A 175 -8.27 4.27 -15.18
N LYS A 176 -7.64 3.83 -16.28
CA LYS A 176 -8.36 3.36 -17.48
C LYS A 176 -9.22 2.12 -17.18
N GLY A 177 -8.69 1.16 -16.41
CA GLY A 177 -9.42 -0.03 -15.98
C GLY A 177 -10.67 0.32 -15.17
N VAL A 178 -10.58 1.25 -14.25
CA VAL A 178 -11.71 1.73 -13.43
C VAL A 178 -12.81 2.38 -14.28
N ALA A 179 -12.46 3.14 -15.31
CA ALA A 179 -13.43 3.77 -16.22
C ALA A 179 -14.22 2.76 -17.06
N LEU A 180 -13.63 1.60 -17.36
CA LEU A 180 -14.29 0.51 -18.10
C LEU A 180 -15.25 -0.27 -17.19
N GLU A 181 -14.87 -0.56 -15.95
CA GLU A 181 -15.72 -1.28 -14.99
C GLU A 181 -16.98 -0.48 -14.62
N THR A 182 -16.87 0.84 -14.43
CA THR A 182 -18.01 1.71 -14.13
C THR A 182 -19.01 1.79 -15.30
N LYS A 183 -18.55 1.66 -16.54
CA LYS A 183 -19.45 1.60 -17.73
C LYS A 183 -20.14 0.24 -17.88
N SER A 184 -19.54 -0.85 -17.40
CA SER A 184 -20.11 -2.19 -17.47
C SER A 184 -21.21 -2.40 -16.42
N THR A 185 -21.09 -1.83 -15.22
CA THR A 185 -22.10 -1.95 -14.15
C THR A 185 -23.32 -1.03 -14.30
N GLY A 186 -23.26 -0.04 -15.18
CA GLY A 186 -24.36 0.90 -15.45
C GLY A 186 -25.40 0.41 -16.47
N LYS A 187 -25.31 -0.85 -16.94
CA LYS A 187 -26.24 -1.45 -17.92
C LYS A 187 -26.90 -2.71 -17.34
N LYS A 188 -27.78 -2.51 -16.37
CA LYS A 188 -28.83 -3.48 -16.00
C LYS A 188 -30.12 -2.74 -15.69
#